data_ae408e286c8c83f85136951077d885f1
#
_entry.id   ae408e286c8c83f85136951077d885f1
#
_cell.length_a   1.000
_cell.length_b   1.000
_cell.length_c   1.000
_cell.angle_alpha   90.00
_cell.angle_beta   90.00
_cell.angle_gamma   90.00
#
_symmetry.space_group_name_H-M   'P 1'
#
loop_
_entity.id
_entity.type
_entity.pdbx_description
1 polymer ?
#
loop_
_entity_poly.entity_id
_entity_poly.type
_entity_poly.pdbx_seq_one_letter_code
_entity_poly.pdbx_strand_id
1 'polypeptide(L)'
;MRIRFVLSIVLVCLGLVAAILPQTKNSSMELDAQQLLNEIQLENYVISVDEMANALINNDPEYQLIDLRPEADFKAYSLPGSLNIPFDSLFSETWVPYIDQIARKNVFYSNGTTLASEAWMLTKQKGYKNNYILNGGLNNWYTTIIEPKEPASTEGEEAFFQYEARLGMKQFFTGAGAVSSSSKQAKKPVPRKKKKMVAGGCS
;
A
#
# COMPACT_ATOMS: atom_id res chain seq x y z
N MET A 1 -24.64 -28.92 -62.54
CA MET A 1 -23.53 -29.58 -61.76
C MET A 1 -22.40 -28.64 -61.35
N ARG A 2 -21.92 -27.71 -62.16
CA ARG A 2 -20.78 -26.85 -61.93
C ARG A 2 -20.93 -25.92 -60.71
N ILE A 3 -22.11 -25.34 -60.43
CA ILE A 3 -22.36 -24.42 -59.30
C ILE A 3 -22.20 -25.11 -57.92
N ARG A 4 -22.64 -26.36 -57.80
CA ARG A 4 -22.52 -27.14 -56.58
C ARG A 4 -21.04 -27.43 -56.22
N PHE A 5 -20.23 -27.75 -57.22
CA PHE A 5 -18.78 -27.94 -57.03
C PHE A 5 -18.07 -26.66 -56.63
N VAL A 6 -18.41 -25.54 -57.26
CA VAL A 6 -17.83 -24.23 -56.86
C VAL A 6 -18.19 -23.86 -55.42
N LEU A 7 -19.45 -24.05 -55.02
CA LEU A 7 -19.92 -23.81 -53.63
C LEU A 7 -19.20 -24.71 -52.62
N SER A 8 -18.95 -25.98 -52.94
CA SER A 8 -18.21 -26.89 -52.07
C SER A 8 -16.75 -26.46 -51.89
N ILE A 9 -16.09 -26.01 -52.95
CA ILE A 9 -14.71 -25.52 -52.91
C ILE A 9 -14.64 -24.24 -52.07
N VAL A 10 -15.57 -23.31 -52.24
CA VAL A 10 -15.63 -22.08 -51.44
C VAL A 10 -15.83 -22.39 -49.94
N LEU A 11 -16.71 -23.33 -49.61
CA LEU A 11 -16.93 -23.77 -48.23
C LEU A 11 -15.65 -24.40 -47.59
N VAL A 12 -14.94 -25.24 -48.33
CA VAL A 12 -13.70 -25.86 -47.90
C VAL A 12 -12.60 -24.80 -47.70
N CYS A 13 -12.46 -23.85 -48.63
CA CYS A 13 -11.51 -22.76 -48.52
C CYS A 13 -11.83 -21.86 -47.32
N LEU A 14 -13.10 -21.54 -47.05
CA LEU A 14 -13.55 -20.76 -45.91
C LEU A 14 -13.25 -21.48 -44.57
N GLY A 15 -13.45 -22.79 -44.51
CA GLY A 15 -13.12 -23.63 -43.39
C GLY A 15 -11.60 -23.68 -43.11
N LEU A 16 -10.77 -23.77 -44.15
CA LEU A 16 -9.32 -23.71 -44.06
C LEU A 16 -8.83 -22.35 -43.60
N VAL A 17 -9.40 -21.26 -44.11
CA VAL A 17 -9.07 -19.89 -43.63
C VAL A 17 -9.47 -19.73 -42.18
N ALA A 18 -10.63 -20.21 -41.74
CA ALA A 18 -11.06 -20.16 -40.35
C ALA A 18 -10.17 -21.01 -39.42
N ALA A 19 -9.60 -22.10 -39.90
CA ALA A 19 -8.67 -22.94 -39.14
C ALA A 19 -7.25 -22.32 -38.96
N ILE A 20 -6.86 -21.43 -39.90
CA ILE A 20 -5.55 -20.73 -39.87
C ILE A 20 -5.64 -19.39 -39.13
N LEU A 21 -6.84 -18.83 -38.95
CA LEU A 21 -7.00 -17.63 -38.14
C LEU A 21 -6.54 -17.94 -36.72
N PRO A 22 -5.60 -17.15 -36.18
CA PRO A 22 -5.20 -17.32 -34.80
C PRO A 22 -6.46 -17.22 -33.95
N GLN A 23 -6.80 -18.29 -33.27
CA GLN A 23 -7.80 -18.22 -32.20
C GLN A 23 -7.27 -17.20 -31.22
N THR A 24 -7.86 -16.02 -31.18
CA THR A 24 -7.66 -15.10 -30.07
C THR A 24 -8.08 -15.89 -28.84
N LYS A 25 -7.08 -16.49 -28.14
CA LYS A 25 -7.28 -16.95 -26.78
C LYS A 25 -7.71 -15.71 -26.01
N ASN A 26 -9.00 -15.58 -25.79
CA ASN A 26 -9.51 -14.80 -24.66
C ASN A 26 -9.08 -15.56 -23.40
N SER A 27 -7.78 -15.63 -23.14
CA SER A 27 -7.30 -16.03 -21.84
C SER A 27 -7.54 -14.83 -20.94
N SER A 28 -8.70 -14.80 -20.33
CA SER A 28 -9.02 -13.87 -19.24
C SER A 28 -8.11 -14.08 -18.03
N MET A 29 -7.16 -14.99 -18.10
CA MET A 29 -6.17 -15.31 -17.07
C MET A 29 -4.79 -15.43 -17.72
N GLU A 30 -3.86 -14.52 -17.40
CA GLU A 30 -2.50 -14.58 -17.92
C GLU A 30 -1.59 -15.52 -17.10
N LEU A 31 -1.92 -15.80 -15.84
CA LEU A 31 -1.13 -16.68 -14.98
C LEU A 31 -1.79 -18.05 -14.83
N ASP A 32 -0.98 -19.11 -15.02
CA ASP A 32 -1.33 -20.47 -14.63
C ASP A 32 -1.30 -20.63 -13.10
N ALA A 33 -2.06 -21.62 -12.59
CA ALA A 33 -2.14 -21.91 -11.16
C ALA A 33 -0.75 -22.11 -10.50
N GLN A 34 0.18 -22.76 -11.21
CA GLN A 34 1.54 -22.98 -10.71
C GLN A 34 2.34 -21.67 -10.63
N GLN A 35 2.17 -20.78 -11.59
CA GLN A 35 2.81 -19.46 -11.61
C GLN A 35 2.26 -18.59 -10.47
N LEU A 36 0.95 -18.62 -10.24
CA LEU A 36 0.32 -17.90 -9.14
C LEU A 36 0.81 -18.41 -7.78
N LEU A 37 0.96 -19.74 -7.63
CA LEU A 37 1.50 -20.33 -6.41
C LEU A 37 2.93 -19.87 -6.13
N ASN A 38 3.77 -19.79 -7.16
CA ASN A 38 5.15 -19.29 -7.02
C ASN A 38 5.16 -17.80 -6.61
N GLU A 39 4.28 -16.97 -7.18
CA GLU A 39 4.15 -15.55 -6.80
C GLU A 39 3.74 -15.40 -5.32
N ILE A 40 2.80 -16.24 -4.85
CA ILE A 40 2.37 -16.25 -3.44
C ILE A 40 3.53 -16.62 -2.52
N GLN A 41 4.34 -17.61 -2.89
CA GLN A 41 5.48 -18.06 -2.07
C GLN A 41 6.60 -17.03 -1.96
N LEU A 42 6.76 -16.15 -2.95
CA LEU A 42 7.79 -15.11 -2.94
C LEU A 42 7.45 -13.93 -2.03
N GLU A 43 6.19 -13.77 -1.60
CA GLU A 43 5.67 -12.68 -0.74
C GLU A 43 6.05 -11.25 -1.19
N ASN A 44 6.57 -11.07 -2.41
CA ASN A 44 7.03 -9.78 -2.95
C ASN A 44 5.89 -8.78 -3.19
N TYR A 45 4.66 -9.17 -2.91
CA TYR A 45 3.45 -8.37 -3.08
C TYR A 45 2.94 -7.78 -1.76
N VAL A 46 3.64 -8.03 -0.66
CA VAL A 46 3.22 -7.60 0.68
C VAL A 46 4.00 -6.36 1.08
N ILE A 47 3.30 -5.28 1.35
CA ILE A 47 3.87 -4.04 1.90
C ILE A 47 3.63 -4.01 3.40
N SER A 48 4.66 -3.75 4.18
CA SER A 48 4.53 -3.64 5.63
C SER A 48 3.80 -2.35 6.04
N VAL A 49 3.19 -2.35 7.23
CA VAL A 49 2.54 -1.13 7.76
C VAL A 49 3.56 -0.03 8.07
N ASP A 50 4.79 -0.38 8.46
CA ASP A 50 5.87 0.59 8.71
C ASP A 50 6.32 1.26 7.41
N GLU A 51 6.50 0.49 6.32
CA GLU A 51 6.83 1.01 5.00
C GLU A 51 5.71 1.94 4.49
N MET A 52 4.46 1.51 4.61
CA MET A 52 3.32 2.31 4.19
C MET A 52 3.18 3.59 5.01
N ALA A 53 3.40 3.53 6.33
CA ALA A 53 3.37 4.71 7.20
C ALA A 53 4.45 5.73 6.78
N ASN A 54 5.66 5.27 6.51
CA ASN A 54 6.74 6.12 6.00
C ASN A 54 6.38 6.75 4.64
N ALA A 55 5.82 5.99 3.71
CA ALA A 55 5.39 6.49 2.41
C ALA A 55 4.32 7.59 2.56
N LEU A 56 3.33 7.41 3.45
CA LEU A 56 2.29 8.40 3.71
C LEU A 56 2.85 9.67 4.38
N ILE A 57 3.76 9.56 5.33
CA ILE A 57 4.41 10.70 5.99
C ILE A 57 5.19 11.54 4.98
N ASN A 58 5.89 10.87 4.06
CA ASN A 58 6.69 11.54 3.02
C ASN A 58 5.86 11.98 1.79
N ASN A 59 4.55 11.71 1.77
CA ASN A 59 3.67 11.93 0.62
C ASN A 59 4.25 11.31 -0.67
N ASP A 60 4.73 10.07 -0.58
CA ASP A 60 5.37 9.37 -1.70
C ASP A 60 4.36 9.10 -2.82
N PRO A 61 4.53 9.69 -4.02
CA PRO A 61 3.59 9.54 -5.13
C PRO A 61 3.64 8.16 -5.78
N GLU A 62 4.62 7.32 -5.44
CA GLU A 62 4.75 5.96 -5.98
C GLU A 62 3.62 5.04 -5.48
N TYR A 63 3.06 5.32 -4.30
CA TYR A 63 2.02 4.51 -3.68
C TYR A 63 0.62 5.07 -3.89
N GLN A 64 -0.34 4.19 -4.15
CA GLN A 64 -1.76 4.47 -4.16
C GLN A 64 -2.48 3.47 -3.27
N LEU A 65 -2.99 3.93 -2.13
CA LEU A 65 -3.80 3.10 -1.24
C LEU A 65 -5.21 2.92 -1.79
N ILE A 66 -5.71 1.68 -1.78
CA ILE A 66 -7.05 1.32 -2.24
C ILE A 66 -7.77 0.56 -1.13
N ASP A 67 -8.81 1.18 -0.59
CA ASP A 67 -9.69 0.58 0.43
C ASP A 67 -10.78 -0.25 -0.26
N LEU A 68 -10.80 -1.54 0.03
CA LEU A 68 -11.72 -2.50 -0.57
C LEU A 68 -13.04 -2.65 0.22
N ARG A 69 -13.17 -1.95 1.35
CA ARG A 69 -14.35 -2.03 2.19
C ARG A 69 -15.54 -1.27 1.60
N PRO A 70 -16.76 -1.58 2.06
CA PRO A 70 -17.93 -0.78 1.72
C PRO A 70 -17.73 0.71 2.03
N GLU A 71 -18.38 1.57 1.25
CA GLU A 71 -18.25 3.03 1.37
C GLU A 71 -18.58 3.55 2.77
N ALA A 72 -19.53 2.92 3.47
CA ALA A 72 -19.89 3.27 4.83
C ALA A 72 -18.73 3.12 5.81
N ASP A 73 -17.96 2.00 5.71
CA ASP A 73 -16.79 1.74 6.53
C ASP A 73 -15.64 2.67 6.19
N PHE A 74 -15.44 2.94 4.90
CA PHE A 74 -14.46 3.89 4.41
C PHE A 74 -14.71 5.31 4.97
N LYS A 75 -15.96 5.75 4.96
CA LYS A 75 -16.34 7.06 5.51
C LYS A 75 -16.21 7.13 7.03
N ALA A 76 -16.39 6.01 7.72
CA ALA A 76 -16.23 5.98 9.18
C ALA A 76 -14.75 6.13 9.58
N TYR A 77 -13.85 5.46 8.88
CA TYR A 77 -12.40 5.57 9.05
C TYR A 77 -11.69 5.02 7.83
N SER A 78 -10.67 5.72 7.34
CA SER A 78 -9.81 5.26 6.24
C SER A 78 -8.39 5.80 6.41
N LEU A 79 -7.43 5.18 5.75
CA LEU A 79 -6.05 5.68 5.73
C LEU A 79 -5.96 6.97 4.90
N PRO A 80 -5.10 7.93 5.29
CA PRO A 80 -4.97 9.20 4.58
C PRO A 80 -4.64 9.00 3.10
N GLY A 81 -5.32 9.74 2.22
CA GLY A 81 -5.07 9.71 0.77
C GLY A 81 -5.54 8.44 0.06
N SER A 82 -6.23 7.52 0.76
CA SER A 82 -6.74 6.30 0.15
C SER A 82 -7.96 6.55 -0.75
N LEU A 83 -8.05 5.73 -1.81
CA LEU A 83 -9.18 5.67 -2.71
C LEU A 83 -10.11 4.52 -2.31
N ASN A 84 -11.41 4.74 -2.21
CA ASN A 84 -12.35 3.66 -1.95
C ASN A 84 -12.80 3.01 -3.26
N ILE A 85 -12.46 1.75 -3.41
CA ILE A 85 -12.95 0.87 -4.47
C ILE A 85 -13.51 -0.39 -3.82
N PRO A 86 -14.81 -0.43 -3.50
CA PRO A 86 -15.40 -1.62 -2.90
C PRO A 86 -15.11 -2.87 -3.72
N PHE A 87 -14.79 -3.97 -3.03
CA PHE A 87 -14.35 -5.22 -3.66
C PHE A 87 -15.29 -5.69 -4.79
N ASP A 88 -16.61 -5.61 -4.57
CA ASP A 88 -17.62 -6.04 -5.55
C ASP A 88 -17.58 -5.23 -6.86
N SER A 89 -17.03 -4.03 -6.83
CA SER A 89 -16.92 -3.15 -8.01
C SER A 89 -15.50 -3.04 -8.57
N LEU A 90 -14.55 -3.77 -8.01
CA LEU A 90 -13.12 -3.69 -8.34
C LEU A 90 -12.85 -3.81 -9.85
N PHE A 91 -13.55 -4.70 -10.54
CA PHE A 91 -13.38 -4.98 -11.97
C PHE A 91 -14.41 -4.28 -12.86
N SER A 92 -15.12 -3.27 -12.36
CA SER A 92 -15.98 -2.44 -13.19
C SER A 92 -15.16 -1.58 -14.16
N GLU A 93 -15.74 -1.19 -15.28
CA GLU A 93 -15.08 -0.33 -16.29
C GLU A 93 -14.53 0.98 -15.70
N THR A 94 -15.17 1.48 -14.67
CA THR A 94 -14.74 2.72 -13.97
C THR A 94 -13.41 2.54 -13.24
N TRP A 95 -13.18 1.38 -12.60
CA TRP A 95 -12.05 1.17 -11.70
C TRP A 95 -10.87 0.42 -12.33
N VAL A 96 -11.11 -0.36 -13.40
CA VAL A 96 -10.04 -1.07 -14.10
C VAL A 96 -8.86 -0.16 -14.47
N PRO A 97 -9.03 1.08 -14.98
CA PRO A 97 -7.88 1.96 -15.28
C PRO A 97 -7.01 2.32 -14.07
N TYR A 98 -7.52 2.20 -12.86
CA TYR A 98 -6.77 2.48 -11.62
C TYR A 98 -5.94 1.28 -11.17
N ILE A 99 -6.41 0.05 -11.43
CA ILE A 99 -5.78 -1.19 -10.97
C ILE A 99 -4.97 -1.89 -12.06
N ASP A 100 -5.25 -1.61 -13.34
CA ASP A 100 -4.47 -2.07 -14.51
C ASP A 100 -3.57 -0.94 -15.01
N GLN A 101 -2.59 -0.55 -14.21
CA GLN A 101 -1.63 0.49 -14.53
C GLN A 101 -0.25 0.17 -13.92
N ILE A 102 0.81 0.80 -14.43
CA ILE A 102 2.19 0.56 -14.00
C ILE A 102 2.87 1.80 -13.39
N ALA A 103 2.18 2.94 -13.35
CA ALA A 103 2.74 4.20 -12.89
C ALA A 103 2.90 4.27 -11.37
N ARG A 104 2.06 3.52 -10.62
CA ARG A 104 2.05 3.51 -9.16
C ARG A 104 1.93 2.08 -8.64
N LYS A 105 2.36 1.87 -7.40
CA LYS A 105 2.10 0.67 -6.62
C LYS A 105 0.71 0.79 -5.98
N ASN A 106 -0.26 0.04 -6.47
CA ASN A 106 -1.58 -0.03 -5.84
C ASN A 106 -1.50 -0.94 -4.62
N VAL A 107 -1.80 -0.42 -3.45
CA VAL A 107 -1.77 -1.18 -2.21
C VAL A 107 -3.19 -1.39 -1.71
N PHE A 108 -3.71 -2.60 -1.92
CA PHE A 108 -5.03 -3.00 -1.45
C PHE A 108 -5.04 -3.20 0.05
N TYR A 109 -6.07 -2.72 0.71
CA TYR A 109 -6.31 -3.01 2.12
C TYR A 109 -7.80 -3.15 2.44
N SER A 110 -8.05 -3.82 3.56
CA SER A 110 -9.35 -3.90 4.23
C SER A 110 -9.12 -3.93 5.74
N ASN A 111 -10.06 -4.44 6.53
CA ASN A 111 -9.84 -4.60 7.97
C ASN A 111 -8.70 -5.60 8.27
N GLY A 112 -8.60 -6.68 7.48
CA GLY A 112 -7.55 -7.69 7.59
C GLY A 112 -6.92 -8.00 6.23
N THR A 113 -6.22 -9.15 6.13
CA THR A 113 -5.47 -9.53 4.91
C THR A 113 -6.34 -10.20 3.85
N THR A 114 -7.39 -10.94 4.25
CA THR A 114 -8.11 -11.89 3.37
C THR A 114 -8.65 -11.23 2.10
N LEU A 115 -9.43 -10.17 2.24
CA LEU A 115 -10.06 -9.49 1.10
C LEU A 115 -9.03 -8.83 0.17
N ALA A 116 -7.96 -8.27 0.75
CA ALA A 116 -6.86 -7.69 -0.02
C ALA A 116 -6.09 -8.77 -0.81
N SER A 117 -5.85 -9.93 -0.20
CA SER A 117 -5.21 -11.08 -0.87
C SER A 117 -6.06 -11.61 -2.02
N GLU A 118 -7.39 -11.69 -1.82
CA GLU A 118 -8.31 -12.10 -2.88
C GLU A 118 -8.28 -11.13 -4.07
N ALA A 119 -8.37 -9.82 -3.80
CA ALA A 119 -8.26 -8.79 -4.83
C ALA A 119 -6.92 -8.88 -5.58
N TRP A 120 -5.82 -9.03 -4.86
CA TRP A 120 -4.51 -9.20 -5.44
C TRP A 120 -4.43 -10.44 -6.35
N MET A 121 -4.89 -11.60 -5.88
CA MET A 121 -4.91 -12.83 -6.69
C MET A 121 -5.71 -12.66 -7.98
N LEU A 122 -6.89 -12.04 -7.89
CA LEU A 122 -7.73 -11.80 -9.07
C LEU A 122 -7.08 -10.82 -10.06
N THR A 123 -6.41 -9.78 -9.58
CA THR A 123 -5.67 -8.84 -10.45
C THR A 123 -4.47 -9.51 -11.11
N LYS A 124 -3.75 -10.37 -10.37
CA LYS A 124 -2.64 -11.16 -10.94
C LYS A 124 -3.13 -12.15 -12.02
N GLN A 125 -4.24 -12.84 -11.80
CA GLN A 125 -4.83 -13.75 -12.79
C GLN A 125 -5.24 -13.02 -14.09
N LYS A 126 -5.61 -11.73 -13.99
CA LYS A 126 -5.89 -10.86 -15.13
C LYS A 126 -4.65 -10.28 -15.80
N GLY A 127 -3.45 -10.55 -15.26
CA GLY A 127 -2.19 -10.01 -15.76
C GLY A 127 -1.89 -8.58 -15.32
N TYR A 128 -2.69 -8.01 -14.41
CA TYR A 128 -2.47 -6.64 -13.92
C TYR A 128 -1.21 -6.61 -13.05
N LYS A 129 -0.40 -5.60 -13.26
CA LYS A 129 0.90 -5.41 -12.59
C LYS A 129 0.79 -4.35 -11.49
N ASN A 130 1.84 -4.27 -10.66
CA ASN A 130 1.97 -3.25 -9.61
C ASN A 130 0.82 -3.21 -8.58
N ASN A 131 0.17 -4.36 -8.34
CA ASN A 131 -0.80 -4.52 -7.27
C ASN A 131 -0.14 -5.25 -6.09
N TYR A 132 -0.33 -4.72 -4.89
CA TYR A 132 0.26 -5.15 -3.62
C TYR A 132 -0.83 -5.20 -2.56
N ILE A 133 -0.52 -5.75 -1.40
CA ILE A 133 -1.41 -5.74 -0.24
C ILE A 133 -0.74 -5.08 0.97
N LEU A 134 -1.52 -4.43 1.81
CA LEU A 134 -1.08 -3.97 3.12
C LEU A 134 -1.13 -5.13 4.10
N ASN A 135 0.01 -5.45 4.71
CA ASN A 135 0.12 -6.56 5.66
C ASN A 135 -0.83 -6.37 6.85
N GLY A 136 -1.75 -7.32 7.04
CA GLY A 136 -2.71 -7.32 8.13
C GLY A 136 -3.78 -6.23 8.07
N GLY A 137 -3.79 -5.39 7.05
CA GLY A 137 -4.78 -4.33 6.83
C GLY A 137 -4.88 -3.34 7.98
N LEU A 138 -6.07 -2.77 8.20
CA LEU A 138 -6.32 -1.77 9.25
C LEU A 138 -6.10 -2.31 10.66
N ASN A 139 -6.35 -3.59 10.91
CA ASN A 139 -6.12 -4.17 12.23
C ASN A 139 -4.63 -4.13 12.59
N ASN A 140 -3.76 -4.49 11.65
CA ASN A 140 -2.32 -4.43 11.86
C ASN A 140 -1.82 -2.97 11.89
N TRP A 141 -2.37 -2.10 11.04
CA TRP A 141 -2.10 -0.68 11.10
C TRP A 141 -2.36 -0.10 12.49
N TYR A 142 -3.54 -0.42 13.06
CA TYR A 142 -3.93 0.06 14.38
C TYR A 142 -2.98 -0.42 15.47
N THR A 143 -2.70 -1.73 15.53
CA THR A 143 -1.86 -2.31 16.59
C THR A 143 -0.37 -1.97 16.45
N THR A 144 0.09 -1.62 15.25
CA THR A 144 1.51 -1.35 14.98
C THR A 144 1.81 0.15 14.99
N ILE A 145 0.94 0.98 14.38
CA ILE A 145 1.20 2.41 14.18
C ILE A 145 0.44 3.26 15.19
N ILE A 146 -0.85 2.93 15.44
CA ILE A 146 -1.69 3.76 16.33
C ILE A 146 -1.50 3.37 17.81
N GLU A 147 -1.38 2.08 18.09
CA GLU A 147 -1.13 1.56 19.44
C GLU A 147 0.09 0.64 19.48
N PRO A 148 1.29 1.17 19.16
CA PRO A 148 2.51 0.36 19.20
C PRO A 148 2.77 -0.14 20.61
N LYS A 149 3.14 -1.41 20.72
CA LYS A 149 3.48 -2.04 22.00
C LYS A 149 4.96 -1.83 22.29
N GLU A 150 5.26 -1.46 23.53
CA GLU A 150 6.64 -1.37 24.00
C GLU A 150 7.29 -2.76 24.02
N PRO A 151 8.52 -2.89 23.49
CA PRO A 151 9.26 -4.14 23.51
C PRO A 151 9.56 -4.59 24.94
N ALA A 152 9.65 -5.90 25.17
CA ALA A 152 10.11 -6.42 26.44
C ALA A 152 11.58 -6.06 26.66
N SER A 153 12.00 -5.87 27.92
CA SER A 153 13.39 -5.51 28.27
C SER A 153 14.43 -6.56 27.85
N THR A 154 13.98 -7.75 27.44
CA THR A 154 14.80 -8.83 26.92
C THR A 154 14.99 -8.80 25.39
N GLU A 155 14.27 -7.91 24.70
CA GLU A 155 14.41 -7.75 23.26
C GLU A 155 15.63 -6.90 22.91
N GLY A 156 16.14 -7.04 21.68
CA GLY A 156 17.32 -6.31 21.22
C GLY A 156 17.06 -4.82 20.96
N GLU A 157 18.12 -4.03 20.85
CA GLU A 157 18.07 -2.57 20.60
C GLU A 157 17.24 -2.23 19.36
N GLU A 158 17.26 -3.07 18.33
CA GLU A 158 16.48 -2.88 17.09
C GLU A 158 14.98 -2.78 17.36
N ALA A 159 14.43 -3.59 18.27
CA ALA A 159 13.03 -3.54 18.65
C ALA A 159 12.65 -2.20 19.30
N PHE A 160 13.55 -1.66 20.13
CA PHE A 160 13.35 -0.35 20.76
C PHE A 160 13.43 0.80 19.75
N PHE A 161 14.38 0.77 18.81
CA PHE A 161 14.43 1.77 17.73
C PHE A 161 13.17 1.75 16.88
N GLN A 162 12.68 0.57 16.54
CA GLN A 162 11.45 0.42 15.76
C GLN A 162 10.24 0.94 16.55
N TYR A 163 10.18 0.68 17.86
CA TYR A 163 9.13 1.20 18.72
C TYR A 163 9.14 2.73 18.78
N GLU A 164 10.31 3.36 18.98
CA GLU A 164 10.44 4.82 18.98
C GLU A 164 10.02 5.43 17.64
N ALA A 165 10.42 4.82 16.51
CA ALA A 165 9.98 5.24 15.19
C ALA A 165 8.45 5.20 15.07
N ARG A 166 7.81 4.13 15.55
CA ARG A 166 6.34 3.98 15.54
C ARG A 166 5.65 4.99 16.45
N LEU A 167 6.26 5.38 17.58
CA LEU A 167 5.74 6.49 18.40
C LEU A 167 5.74 7.81 17.64
N GLY A 168 6.76 8.08 16.83
CA GLY A 168 6.79 9.24 15.93
C GLY A 168 5.69 9.18 14.86
N MET A 169 5.49 8.02 14.24
CA MET A 169 4.41 7.79 13.27
C MET A 169 3.03 7.98 13.91
N LYS A 170 2.80 7.42 15.10
CA LYS A 170 1.58 7.64 15.90
C LYS A 170 1.30 9.12 16.09
N GLN A 171 2.28 9.90 16.49
CA GLN A 171 2.12 11.35 16.70
C GLN A 171 1.68 12.05 15.41
N PHE A 172 2.26 11.67 14.29
CA PHE A 172 1.89 12.22 12.98
C PHE A 172 0.43 11.91 12.63
N PHE A 173 0.01 10.64 12.70
CA PHE A 173 -1.32 10.20 12.26
C PHE A 173 -2.44 10.55 13.24
N THR A 174 -2.16 10.71 14.54
CA THR A 174 -3.17 11.07 15.55
C THR A 174 -3.22 12.56 15.87
N GLY A 175 -2.29 13.35 15.33
CA GLY A 175 -2.17 14.78 15.66
C GLY A 175 -1.72 15.05 17.09
N ALA A 176 -1.37 14.01 17.88
CA ALA A 176 -0.98 14.16 19.28
C ALA A 176 0.36 14.92 19.47
N GLY A 177 1.13 15.10 18.40
CA GLY A 177 2.39 15.87 18.43
C GLY A 177 2.22 17.38 18.35
N ALA A 178 1.08 17.88 17.88
CA ALA A 178 0.87 19.32 17.71
C ALA A 178 0.68 20.08 19.06
N VAL A 179 0.41 19.37 20.15
CA VAL A 179 0.11 19.98 21.47
C VAL A 179 1.37 20.13 22.33
N SER A 180 2.48 19.46 21.99
CA SER A 180 3.69 19.47 22.85
C SER A 180 4.78 20.46 22.43
N SER A 181 4.69 21.12 21.27
CA SER A 181 5.72 22.05 20.80
C SER A 181 5.54 23.51 21.26
N SER A 182 4.48 23.82 22.02
CA SER A 182 4.20 25.22 22.43
C SER A 182 4.65 25.59 23.83
N SER A 183 5.46 24.79 24.56
CA SER A 183 5.92 25.14 25.90
C SER A 183 7.36 24.77 26.26
N LYS A 184 8.29 24.89 25.31
CA LYS A 184 9.71 25.11 25.69
C LYS A 184 10.11 26.54 25.30
N GLN A 185 9.59 27.52 26.05
CA GLN A 185 10.24 28.83 26.10
C GLN A 185 11.70 28.62 26.51
N ALA A 186 12.58 28.91 25.58
CA ALA A 186 13.99 29.00 25.86
C ALA A 186 14.19 29.94 27.05
N LYS A 187 14.66 29.41 28.18
CA LYS A 187 15.09 30.23 29.31
C LYS A 187 16.16 31.21 28.82
N LYS A 188 15.85 32.50 28.84
CA LYS A 188 16.82 33.57 28.52
C LYS A 188 18.03 33.37 29.42
N PRO A 189 19.29 33.46 28.91
CA PRO A 189 20.46 33.35 29.72
C PRO A 189 20.50 34.51 30.71
N VAL A 190 20.58 34.18 32.00
CA VAL A 190 20.73 35.16 33.08
C VAL A 190 22.13 35.78 32.96
N PRO A 191 22.28 37.12 32.89
CA PRO A 191 23.60 37.74 32.81
C PRO A 191 24.38 37.49 34.12
N ARG A 192 25.55 36.86 34.00
CA ARG A 192 26.51 36.70 35.12
C ARG A 192 26.96 38.09 35.63
N LYS A 193 26.60 38.45 36.85
CA LYS A 193 27.16 39.63 37.54
C LYS A 193 28.66 39.47 37.64
N LYS A 194 29.42 40.41 37.10
CA LYS A 194 30.88 40.53 37.28
C LYS A 194 31.17 40.76 38.75
N LYS A 195 31.96 39.88 39.41
CA LYS A 195 32.54 40.10 40.73
C LYS A 195 33.44 41.32 40.64
N LYS A 196 33.17 42.34 41.45
CA LYS A 196 34.12 43.45 41.71
C LYS A 196 35.36 42.88 42.36
N MET A 197 36.51 43.06 41.76
CA MET A 197 37.80 42.86 42.37
C MET A 197 38.00 43.97 43.39
N VAL A 198 38.21 43.59 44.71
CA VAL A 198 38.61 44.47 45.74
C VAL A 198 40.13 44.63 45.63
N ALA A 199 40.57 45.84 45.37
CA ALA A 199 41.99 46.18 45.39
C ALA A 199 42.45 46.22 46.89
N GLY A 200 43.32 45.28 47.22
CA GLY A 200 44.05 45.36 48.53
C GLY A 200 45.24 46.28 48.36
N GLY A 201 45.21 47.40 49.11
CA GLY A 201 46.38 48.24 49.26
C GLY A 201 47.26 47.68 50.37
N CYS A 202 48.56 47.58 50.10
CA CYS A 202 49.60 47.39 51.09
C CYS A 202 50.09 48.74 51.55
N SER A 203 50.20 48.89 52.87
CA SER A 203 51.10 49.78 53.54
C SER A 203 51.83 48.99 54.59
#